data_cf874e8121ecec82d6634ef5621435a9
#
_entry.id   cf874e8121ecec82d6634ef5621435a9
#
_cell.length_a   1.000
_cell.length_b   1.000
_cell.length_c   1.000
_cell.angle_alpha   90.00
_cell.angle_beta   90.00
_cell.angle_gamma   90.00
#
_symmetry.space_group_name_H-M   'P 1'
#
loop_
_entity.id
_entity.type
_entity.pdbx_description
1 polymer ?
#
loop_
_entity_poly.entity_id
_entity_poly.type
_entity_poly.pdbx_seq_one_letter_code
_entity_poly.pdbx_strand_id
1 'polypeptide(L)'
;MITYKRHITQIVLLNLLVLILGLSQFSVADEFEPKYKIVIQVSTDDPRTQTIALNNAVNLQKEYGLDNIAIEVVAYGPGLGLLTKKSKQSARVKSLATQDIRFSACGNTMKKITKKTGEKPELTEGVQVVNAGVGRIMELQSQGYAYVRP
;
A
#
# COMPACT_ATOMS: atom_id res chain seq x y z
N MET A 1 1.56 -56.14 37.38
CA MET A 1 2.52 -55.70 36.35
C MET A 1 1.84 -54.96 35.18
N ILE A 2 0.61 -55.25 34.83
CA ILE A 2 -0.13 -54.63 33.72
C ILE A 2 -0.60 -53.20 34.01
N THR A 3 -1.04 -52.90 35.22
CA THR A 3 -1.52 -51.58 35.65
C THR A 3 -0.41 -50.52 35.66
N TYR A 4 0.81 -50.87 36.05
CA TYR A 4 1.94 -49.94 36.09
C TYR A 4 2.36 -49.46 34.69
N LYS A 5 2.39 -50.34 33.69
CA LYS A 5 2.67 -49.96 32.28
C LYS A 5 1.64 -48.97 31.73
N ARG A 6 0.37 -49.12 32.10
CA ARG A 6 -0.73 -48.29 31.63
C ARG A 6 -0.63 -46.85 32.16
N HIS A 7 -0.18 -46.66 33.40
CA HIS A 7 0.03 -45.32 33.96
C HIS A 7 1.25 -44.63 33.37
N ILE A 8 2.34 -45.35 33.09
CA ILE A 8 3.51 -44.74 32.41
C ILE A 8 3.16 -44.28 31.01
N THR A 9 2.40 -45.10 30.23
CA THR A 9 1.96 -44.69 28.88
C THR A 9 1.06 -43.44 28.90
N GLN A 10 0.16 -43.31 29.89
CA GLN A 10 -0.70 -42.15 30.03
C GLN A 10 0.10 -40.88 30.39
N ILE A 11 1.10 -41.00 31.27
CA ILE A 11 1.95 -39.87 31.66
C ILE A 11 2.79 -39.39 30.48
N VAL A 12 3.35 -40.30 29.68
CA VAL A 12 4.15 -40.00 28.49
C VAL A 12 3.27 -39.31 27.43
N LEU A 13 2.06 -39.78 27.18
CA LEU A 13 1.11 -39.18 26.24
C LEU A 13 0.69 -37.80 26.69
N LEU A 14 0.44 -37.59 28.00
CA LEU A 14 0.06 -36.29 28.54
C LEU A 14 1.19 -35.26 28.41
N ASN A 15 2.43 -35.68 28.70
CA ASN A 15 3.59 -34.77 28.53
C ASN A 15 3.88 -34.46 27.05
N LEU A 16 3.66 -35.43 26.13
CA LEU A 16 3.81 -35.18 24.71
C LEU A 16 2.75 -34.21 24.18
N LEU A 17 1.51 -34.28 24.69
CA LEU A 17 0.42 -33.36 24.34
C LEU A 17 0.72 -31.93 24.82
N VAL A 18 1.26 -31.75 26.03
CA VAL A 18 1.67 -30.45 26.58
C VAL A 18 2.83 -29.86 25.79
N LEU A 19 3.77 -30.71 25.32
CA LEU A 19 4.88 -30.26 24.48
C LEU A 19 4.40 -29.72 23.12
N ILE A 20 3.40 -30.38 22.50
CA ILE A 20 2.83 -29.98 21.22
C ILE A 20 2.02 -28.67 21.34
N LEU A 21 1.29 -28.48 22.44
CA LEU A 21 0.53 -27.26 22.74
C LEU A 21 1.46 -26.08 23.07
N GLY A 22 2.66 -26.32 23.62
CA GLY A 22 3.65 -25.28 23.92
C GLY A 22 4.41 -24.74 22.71
N LEU A 23 4.42 -25.45 21.57
CA LEU A 23 5.12 -25.05 20.35
C LEU A 23 4.30 -24.14 19.43
N SER A 24 3.04 -23.89 19.74
CA SER A 24 2.15 -23.02 18.95
C SER A 24 2.23 -21.53 19.32
N GLN A 25 3.20 -21.13 20.11
CA GLN A 25 3.59 -19.71 20.26
C GLN A 25 4.44 -19.30 19.06
N PHE A 26 3.89 -19.43 17.84
CA PHE A 26 4.49 -18.73 16.71
C PHE A 26 4.37 -17.25 16.99
N SER A 27 5.52 -16.62 17.23
CA SER A 27 5.66 -15.20 17.19
C SER A 27 5.02 -14.68 15.92
N VAL A 28 3.89 -14.00 16.04
CA VAL A 28 3.47 -13.04 15.02
C VAL A 28 4.66 -12.10 14.94
N ALA A 29 5.42 -12.19 13.84
CA ALA A 29 6.41 -11.16 13.54
C ALA A 29 5.65 -9.84 13.65
N ASP A 30 6.10 -8.96 14.52
CA ASP A 30 5.59 -7.60 14.63
C ASP A 30 5.72 -7.01 13.22
N GLU A 31 4.62 -6.97 12.46
CA GLU A 31 4.59 -6.40 11.13
C GLU A 31 4.88 -4.93 11.35
N PHE A 32 6.08 -4.50 10.91
CA PHE A 32 6.58 -3.15 11.15
C PHE A 32 5.60 -2.16 10.50
N GLU A 33 4.72 -1.58 11.33
CA GLU A 33 3.76 -0.57 10.89
C GLU A 33 4.42 0.81 10.89
N PRO A 34 4.44 1.52 9.75
CA PRO A 34 5.02 2.85 9.68
C PRO A 34 4.28 3.80 10.62
N LYS A 35 5.02 4.58 11.40
CA LYS A 35 4.50 5.52 12.39
C LYS A 35 3.62 6.60 11.76
N TYR A 36 3.94 7.01 10.53
CA TYR A 36 3.23 8.04 9.79
C TYR A 36 2.61 7.45 8.53
N LYS A 37 1.40 7.88 8.20
CA LYS A 37 0.67 7.41 7.01
C LYS A 37 0.02 8.61 6.34
N ILE A 38 0.21 8.78 5.03
CA ILE A 38 -0.37 9.91 4.30
C ILE A 38 -0.86 9.49 2.91
N VAL A 39 -2.03 9.99 2.53
CA VAL A 39 -2.54 9.92 1.16
C VAL A 39 -2.51 11.31 0.53
N ILE A 40 -1.89 11.41 -0.64
CA ILE A 40 -1.79 12.64 -1.43
C ILE A 40 -2.74 12.51 -2.63
N GLN A 41 -3.77 13.35 -2.68
CA GLN A 41 -4.71 13.38 -3.78
C GLN A 41 -4.18 14.19 -4.95
N VAL A 42 -4.28 13.65 -6.17
CA VAL A 42 -4.03 14.38 -7.42
C VAL A 42 -5.25 14.27 -8.31
N SER A 43 -6.00 15.38 -8.48
CA SER A 43 -7.23 15.43 -9.30
C SER A 43 -7.18 16.47 -10.41
N THR A 44 -6.02 17.07 -10.66
CA THR A 44 -5.81 18.12 -11.68
C THR A 44 -4.71 17.72 -12.65
N ASP A 45 -4.76 18.23 -13.87
CA ASP A 45 -3.73 18.14 -14.89
C ASP A 45 -2.73 19.31 -14.87
N ASP A 46 -2.89 20.25 -13.90
CA ASP A 46 -1.93 21.34 -13.70
C ASP A 46 -0.53 20.80 -13.35
N PRO A 47 0.50 21.07 -14.19
CA PRO A 47 1.84 20.50 -14.01
C PRO A 47 2.52 20.96 -12.71
N ARG A 48 2.20 22.19 -12.25
CA ARG A 48 2.77 22.73 -11.01
C ARG A 48 2.24 21.98 -9.80
N THR A 49 0.94 21.79 -9.72
CA THR A 49 0.29 21.02 -8.65
C THR A 49 0.75 19.56 -8.63
N GLN A 50 0.89 18.93 -9.81
CA GLN A 50 1.43 17.58 -9.92
C GLN A 50 2.89 17.50 -9.42
N THR A 51 3.71 18.50 -9.73
CA THR A 51 5.09 18.60 -9.24
C THR A 51 5.12 18.78 -7.72
N ILE A 52 4.23 19.62 -7.16
CA ILE A 52 4.11 19.82 -5.71
C ILE A 52 3.73 18.52 -5.01
N ALA A 53 2.79 17.76 -5.55
CA ALA A 53 2.39 16.45 -4.99
C ALA A 53 3.59 15.49 -4.86
N LEU A 54 4.40 15.36 -5.92
CA LEU A 54 5.60 14.53 -5.90
C LEU A 54 6.69 15.08 -4.97
N ASN A 55 6.84 16.40 -4.88
CA ASN A 55 7.79 17.04 -3.96
C ASN A 55 7.38 16.79 -2.50
N ASN A 56 6.09 16.88 -2.19
CA ASN A 56 5.59 16.60 -0.84
C ASN A 56 5.90 15.16 -0.42
N ALA A 57 5.67 14.19 -1.32
CA ALA A 57 6.02 12.80 -1.04
C ALA A 57 7.51 12.62 -0.73
N VAL A 58 8.40 13.18 -1.55
CA VAL A 58 9.86 13.13 -1.36
C VAL A 58 10.30 13.82 -0.07
N ASN A 59 9.72 15.00 0.23
CA ASN A 59 10.09 15.75 1.42
C ASN A 59 9.68 15.01 2.69
N LEU A 60 8.50 14.38 2.69
CA LEU A 60 8.04 13.58 3.83
C LEU A 60 8.91 12.34 4.05
N GLN A 61 9.35 11.66 2.99
CA GLN A 61 10.30 10.55 3.13
C GLN A 61 11.65 11.00 3.70
N LYS A 62 12.14 12.18 3.30
CA LYS A 62 13.38 12.74 3.84
C LYS A 62 13.24 13.12 5.32
N GLU A 63 12.09 13.66 5.72
CA GLU A 63 11.82 14.11 7.08
C GLU A 63 11.68 12.94 8.06
N TYR A 64 10.92 11.91 7.67
CA TYR A 64 10.55 10.82 8.59
C TYR A 64 11.35 9.52 8.38
N GLY A 65 12.04 9.38 7.26
CA GLY A 65 12.72 8.15 6.84
C GLY A 65 11.79 7.18 6.12
N LEU A 66 12.37 6.38 5.21
CA LEU A 66 11.62 5.44 4.35
C LEU A 66 10.79 4.44 5.16
N ASP A 67 11.36 3.91 6.22
CA ASP A 67 10.70 2.87 7.04
C ASP A 67 9.61 3.43 7.96
N ASN A 68 9.63 4.74 8.25
CA ASN A 68 8.73 5.35 9.23
C ASN A 68 7.47 5.97 8.62
N ILE A 69 7.38 6.07 7.29
CA ILE A 69 6.25 6.70 6.63
C ILE A 69 5.71 5.89 5.45
N ALA A 70 4.39 5.64 5.45
CA ALA A 70 3.68 5.12 4.30
C ALA A 70 3.06 6.27 3.50
N ILE A 71 3.39 6.35 2.21
CA ILE A 71 2.88 7.38 1.31
C ILE A 71 2.15 6.72 0.14
N GLU A 72 0.91 7.15 -0.10
CA GLU A 72 0.18 6.77 -1.31
C GLU A 72 -0.32 8.01 -2.06
N VAL A 73 0.04 8.12 -3.34
CA VAL A 73 -0.45 9.16 -4.25
C VAL A 73 -1.60 8.58 -5.06
N VAL A 74 -2.80 9.11 -4.85
CA VAL A 74 -4.02 8.64 -5.53
C VAL A 74 -4.42 9.66 -6.60
N ALA A 75 -4.38 9.25 -7.88
CA ALA A 75 -4.71 10.10 -9.00
C ALA A 75 -6.00 9.67 -9.72
N TYR A 76 -6.91 10.62 -9.95
CA TYR A 76 -8.16 10.43 -10.65
C TYR A 76 -8.59 11.68 -11.44
N GLY A 77 -9.63 11.55 -12.27
CA GLY A 77 -10.05 12.62 -13.15
C GLY A 77 -8.89 13.13 -14.03
N PRO A 78 -8.73 14.47 -14.21
CA PRO A 78 -7.61 15.02 -14.97
C PRO A 78 -6.24 14.63 -14.38
N GLY A 79 -6.14 14.44 -13.08
CA GLY A 79 -4.90 14.07 -12.38
C GLY A 79 -4.35 12.68 -12.78
N LEU A 80 -5.16 11.79 -13.38
CA LEU A 80 -4.70 10.51 -13.88
C LEU A 80 -3.51 10.64 -14.84
N GLY A 81 -3.46 11.74 -15.59
CA GLY A 81 -2.40 12.04 -16.54
C GLY A 81 -0.99 11.96 -15.94
N LEU A 82 -0.83 12.32 -14.65
CA LEU A 82 0.44 12.20 -13.93
C LEU A 82 1.01 10.77 -13.98
N LEU A 83 0.15 9.77 -13.88
CA LEU A 83 0.52 8.37 -13.72
C LEU A 83 0.62 7.60 -15.04
N THR A 84 0.49 8.25 -16.19
CA THR A 84 0.58 7.61 -17.51
C THR A 84 2.00 7.65 -18.05
N LYS A 85 2.34 6.71 -18.96
CA LYS A 85 3.63 6.72 -19.69
C LYS A 85 3.85 7.99 -20.50
N LYS A 86 2.78 8.67 -20.92
CA LYS A 86 2.82 9.95 -21.66
C LYS A 86 3.12 11.16 -20.76
N SER A 87 3.13 10.99 -19.43
CA SER A 87 3.45 12.06 -18.47
C SER A 87 4.90 12.52 -18.60
N LYS A 88 5.11 13.83 -18.55
CA LYS A 88 6.47 14.40 -18.40
C LYS A 88 7.14 13.97 -17.09
N GLN A 89 6.37 13.53 -16.11
CA GLN A 89 6.83 13.04 -14.82
C GLN A 89 6.97 11.52 -14.76
N SER A 90 6.73 10.77 -15.86
CA SER A 90 6.69 9.30 -15.83
C SER A 90 7.98 8.67 -15.28
N ALA A 91 9.15 9.15 -15.70
CA ALA A 91 10.43 8.67 -15.18
C ALA A 91 10.56 8.91 -13.66
N ARG A 92 10.08 10.05 -13.17
CA ARG A 92 10.10 10.38 -11.75
C ARG A 92 9.11 9.52 -10.95
N VAL A 93 7.90 9.31 -11.46
CA VAL A 93 6.90 8.41 -10.85
C VAL A 93 7.47 7.00 -10.75
N LYS A 94 8.08 6.47 -11.82
CA LYS A 94 8.74 5.16 -11.81
C LYS A 94 9.83 5.09 -10.73
N SER A 95 10.72 6.08 -10.68
CA SER A 95 11.79 6.13 -9.67
C SER A 95 11.26 6.18 -8.24
N LEU A 96 10.22 6.96 -7.98
CA LEU A 96 9.63 7.07 -6.65
C LEU A 96 8.85 5.81 -6.26
N ALA A 97 8.25 5.10 -7.22
CA ALA A 97 7.60 3.81 -6.97
C ALA A 97 8.59 2.73 -6.49
N THR A 98 9.87 2.81 -6.91
CA THR A 98 10.94 1.92 -6.39
C THR A 98 11.47 2.34 -5.02
N GLN A 99 11.01 3.45 -4.48
CA GLN A 99 11.35 4.01 -3.17
C GLN A 99 10.15 3.96 -2.21
N ASP A 100 9.31 2.94 -2.31
CA ASP A 100 8.16 2.68 -1.44
C ASP A 100 7.05 3.75 -1.43
N ILE A 101 7.05 4.68 -2.41
CA ILE A 101 5.89 5.54 -2.64
C ILE A 101 4.89 4.79 -3.53
N ARG A 102 3.72 4.51 -3.01
CA ARG A 102 2.63 3.89 -3.77
C ARG A 102 1.94 4.91 -4.67
N PHE A 103 1.65 4.50 -5.91
CA PHE A 103 0.89 5.29 -6.88
C PHE A 103 -0.35 4.52 -7.32
N SER A 104 -1.53 5.11 -7.12
CA SER A 104 -2.83 4.50 -7.38
C SER A 104 -3.61 5.27 -8.44
N ALA A 105 -3.82 4.63 -9.58
CA ALA A 105 -4.61 5.14 -10.69
C ALA A 105 -6.08 4.70 -10.56
N CYS A 106 -7.02 5.65 -10.69
CA CYS A 106 -8.45 5.39 -10.62
C CYS A 106 -8.96 4.61 -11.85
N GLY A 107 -9.42 3.38 -11.65
CA GLY A 107 -9.99 2.52 -12.69
C GLY A 107 -11.24 3.11 -13.34
N ASN A 108 -12.10 3.78 -12.58
CA ASN A 108 -13.27 4.47 -13.15
C ASN A 108 -12.86 5.60 -14.11
N THR A 109 -11.81 6.36 -13.78
CA THR A 109 -11.27 7.38 -14.68
C THR A 109 -10.68 6.74 -15.94
N MET A 110 -9.92 5.65 -15.80
CA MET A 110 -9.38 4.90 -16.94
C MET A 110 -10.48 4.41 -17.87
N LYS A 111 -11.54 3.78 -17.33
CA LYS A 111 -12.71 3.33 -18.11
C LYS A 111 -13.36 4.48 -18.88
N LYS A 112 -13.52 5.66 -18.21
CA LYS A 112 -14.09 6.86 -18.85
C LYS A 112 -13.22 7.36 -20.01
N ILE A 113 -11.89 7.37 -19.84
CA ILE A 113 -10.95 7.76 -20.90
C ILE A 113 -11.05 6.76 -22.06
N THR A 114 -10.98 5.46 -21.79
CA THR A 114 -11.10 4.42 -22.82
C THR A 114 -12.40 4.55 -23.61
N LYS A 115 -13.54 4.78 -22.93
CA LYS A 115 -14.83 4.99 -23.60
C LYS A 115 -14.82 6.23 -24.51
N LYS A 116 -14.10 7.29 -24.12
CA LYS A 116 -14.04 8.55 -24.89
C LYS A 116 -13.07 8.49 -26.06
N THR A 117 -11.92 7.81 -25.89
CA THR A 117 -10.81 7.86 -26.85
C THR A 117 -10.66 6.58 -27.68
N GLY A 118 -11.31 5.48 -27.28
CA GLY A 118 -11.10 4.15 -27.83
C GLY A 118 -9.84 3.44 -27.30
N GLU A 119 -8.96 4.14 -26.57
CA GLU A 119 -7.69 3.61 -26.11
C GLU A 119 -7.60 3.61 -24.57
N LYS A 120 -7.14 2.49 -24.02
CA LYS A 120 -6.87 2.38 -22.58
C LYS A 120 -5.57 3.16 -22.24
N PRO A 121 -5.60 4.05 -21.23
CA PRO A 121 -4.38 4.73 -20.80
C PRO A 121 -3.30 3.74 -20.35
N GLU A 122 -2.09 3.84 -20.92
CA GLU A 122 -0.94 3.10 -20.46
C GLU A 122 -0.32 3.76 -19.22
N LEU A 123 -0.22 3.00 -18.14
CA LEU A 123 0.33 3.49 -16.88
C LEU A 123 1.84 3.36 -16.84
N THR A 124 2.48 4.25 -16.08
CA THR A 124 3.88 4.16 -15.71
C THR A 124 4.13 2.89 -14.89
N GLU A 125 5.29 2.29 -15.03
CA GLU A 125 5.70 1.11 -14.27
C GLU A 125 5.71 1.42 -12.76
N GLY A 126 5.23 0.46 -11.95
CA GLY A 126 5.06 0.63 -10.50
C GLY A 126 3.73 1.30 -10.09
N VAL A 127 2.90 1.75 -11.04
CA VAL A 127 1.57 2.27 -10.76
C VAL A 127 0.55 1.14 -10.69
N GLN A 128 -0.19 1.07 -9.59
CA GLN A 128 -1.31 0.12 -9.42
C GLN A 128 -2.65 0.75 -9.83
N VAL A 129 -3.62 -0.09 -10.15
CA VAL A 129 -5.00 0.34 -10.45
C VAL A 129 -5.88 0.04 -9.25
N VAL A 130 -6.62 1.06 -8.79
CA VAL A 130 -7.66 0.92 -7.77
C VAL A 130 -9.04 1.13 -8.41
N ASN A 131 -10.07 0.51 -7.85
CA ASN A 131 -11.42 0.55 -8.44
C ASN A 131 -11.93 2.00 -8.60
N ALA A 132 -11.89 2.76 -7.52
CA ALA A 132 -12.31 4.15 -7.45
C ALA A 132 -11.30 4.98 -6.64
N GLY A 133 -10.75 6.06 -7.20
CA GLY A 133 -9.75 6.86 -6.51
C GLY A 133 -10.24 7.45 -5.19
N VAL A 134 -11.44 8.02 -5.16
CA VAL A 134 -12.02 8.57 -3.92
C VAL A 134 -12.33 7.46 -2.92
N GLY A 135 -12.80 6.28 -3.38
CA GLY A 135 -13.00 5.11 -2.51
C GLY A 135 -11.68 4.69 -1.86
N ARG A 136 -10.60 4.64 -2.64
CA ARG A 136 -9.26 4.34 -2.09
C ARG A 136 -8.81 5.35 -1.04
N ILE A 137 -9.07 6.64 -1.24
CA ILE A 137 -8.77 7.68 -0.25
C ILE A 137 -9.54 7.42 1.05
N MET A 138 -10.84 7.09 0.97
CA MET A 138 -11.65 6.76 2.15
C MET A 138 -11.12 5.53 2.90
N GLU A 139 -10.75 4.48 2.16
CA GLU A 139 -10.12 3.28 2.75
C GLU A 139 -8.84 3.62 3.50
N LEU A 140 -7.96 4.42 2.89
CA LEU A 140 -6.70 4.84 3.52
C LEU A 140 -6.95 5.70 4.75
N GLN A 141 -7.90 6.64 4.69
CA GLN A 141 -8.26 7.45 5.86
C GLN A 141 -8.82 6.60 7.00
N SER A 142 -9.62 5.57 6.72
CA SER A 142 -10.09 4.64 7.74
C SER A 142 -8.96 3.80 8.38
N GLN A 143 -7.81 3.69 7.69
CA GLN A 143 -6.58 3.05 8.18
C GLN A 143 -5.62 4.05 8.85
N GLY A 144 -6.06 5.27 9.14
CA GLY A 144 -5.28 6.28 9.83
C GLY A 144 -4.37 7.14 8.94
N TYR A 145 -4.53 7.10 7.62
CA TYR A 145 -3.79 7.99 6.72
C TYR A 145 -4.25 9.45 6.85
N ALA A 146 -3.32 10.35 7.12
CA ALA A 146 -3.56 11.78 6.94
C ALA A 146 -3.85 12.06 5.46
N TYR A 147 -4.62 13.11 5.18
CA TYR A 147 -5.00 13.48 3.81
C TYR A 147 -4.46 14.85 3.44
N VAL A 148 -3.90 14.91 2.24
CA VAL A 148 -3.44 16.18 1.64
C VAL A 148 -3.84 16.26 0.16
N ARG A 149 -4.26 17.43 -0.25
CA ARG A 149 -4.49 17.82 -1.65
C ARG A 149 -3.71 19.09 -1.93
N PRO A 150 -2.63 19.05 -2.71
CA PRO A 150 -1.86 20.22 -3.14
C PRO A 150 -2.66 21.17 -4.03
#